data_6fa79b51457fa14c8bc9d7578fad8465
#
_entry.id   6fa79b51457fa14c8bc9d7578fad8465
#
_cell.length_a   1.000
_cell.length_b   1.000
_cell.length_c   1.000
_cell.angle_alpha   90.00
_cell.angle_beta   90.00
_cell.angle_gamma   90.00
#
_symmetry.space_group_name_H-M   'P 1'
#
loop_
_entity.id
_entity.type
_entity.pdbx_description
1 polymer ?
#
loop_
_entity_poly.entity_id
_entity_poly.type
_entity_poly.pdbx_seq_one_letter_code
_entity_poly.pdbx_strand_id
1 'polypeptide(L)'
;NETGVTEAYRINNHKIKGVYRFNLTGKLKKKVKLDIKTNYLWDTKGDWSMQLAVDRSKVAKKTKVIIRSKKSIVDRVIISPLGNTLRSNDKKHDLVIRDNKGRYLYYEEKTNSEKSKDIYQFFKHTHTRSLEIIPVKKQSVVTKNGKVQKAVLNLKKNEIVKVSDHTKLKVADVKKQKHNLRIYFKVLDYDGAILTDGLEGRFIVDNKGRSLIKDGGSIDTWTDYEKEQLVLEFYNAFKGVDYTKAAKINFLKQKAVLNEKQKQKIEIK
;
A
#
# COMPACT_ATOMS: atom_id res chain seq x y z
N ASN A 1 13.26 -22.69 3.23
CA ASN A 1 13.47 -21.44 4.00
C ASN A 1 13.63 -20.28 3.03
N GLU A 2 12.53 -19.77 2.52
CA GLU A 2 12.57 -18.55 1.73
C GLU A 2 12.42 -17.35 2.66
N THR A 3 13.48 -16.60 2.77
CA THR A 3 13.53 -15.31 3.45
C THR A 3 13.34 -14.22 2.40
N GLY A 4 12.20 -13.57 2.39
CA GLY A 4 11.98 -12.37 1.59
C GLY A 4 12.16 -11.14 2.46
N VAL A 5 13.08 -10.24 2.10
CA VAL A 5 13.03 -8.85 2.56
C VAL A 5 11.85 -8.22 1.82
N THR A 6 10.83 -7.81 2.56
CA THR A 6 9.66 -7.24 1.91
C THR A 6 9.79 -5.74 1.72
N GLU A 7 10.43 -5.04 2.65
CA GLU A 7 10.64 -3.59 2.57
C GLU A 7 11.74 -3.16 3.54
N ALA A 8 12.66 -2.32 3.09
CA ALA A 8 13.59 -1.62 3.95
C ALA A 8 13.68 -0.16 3.52
N TYR A 9 13.54 0.77 4.44
CA TYR A 9 13.67 2.19 4.14
C TYR A 9 14.48 2.94 5.21
N ARG A 10 15.20 3.93 4.74
CA ARG A 10 16.05 4.78 5.59
C ARG A 10 15.19 5.85 6.25
N ILE A 11 15.18 5.90 7.58
CA ILE A 11 14.49 6.93 8.35
C ILE A 11 15.36 8.19 8.43
N ASN A 12 16.65 8.03 8.70
CA ASN A 12 17.66 9.08 8.72
C ASN A 12 19.06 8.48 8.52
N ASN A 13 20.13 9.27 8.64
CA ASN A 13 21.50 8.81 8.44
C ASN A 13 21.96 7.69 9.39
N HIS A 14 21.25 7.47 10.49
CA HIS A 14 21.61 6.50 11.54
C HIS A 14 20.53 5.45 11.79
N LYS A 15 19.38 5.52 11.12
CA LYS A 15 18.25 4.62 11.40
C LYS A 15 17.62 4.08 10.13
N ILE A 16 17.61 2.76 10.05
CA ILE A 16 16.93 1.99 9.02
C ILE A 16 15.75 1.27 9.65
N LYS A 17 14.64 1.20 8.95
CA LYS A 17 13.51 0.35 9.30
C LYS A 17 13.29 -0.66 8.19
N GLY A 18 13.21 -1.92 8.55
CA GLY A 18 12.92 -3.00 7.63
C GLY A 18 11.80 -3.87 8.17
N VAL A 19 10.96 -4.38 7.28
CA VAL A 19 9.98 -5.42 7.58
C VAL A 19 10.42 -6.71 6.91
N TYR A 20 10.72 -7.71 7.72
CA TYR A 20 11.08 -9.03 7.25
C TYR A 20 9.91 -9.98 7.47
N ARG A 21 9.52 -10.69 6.44
CA ARG A 21 8.51 -11.74 6.52
C ARG A 21 9.17 -13.09 6.37
N PHE A 22 8.88 -13.97 7.30
CA PHE A 22 9.34 -15.33 7.28
C PHE A 22 8.14 -16.27 7.12
N ASN A 23 8.15 -17.08 6.07
CA ASN A 23 7.23 -18.20 5.94
C ASN A 23 7.81 -19.37 6.73
N LEU A 24 7.22 -19.64 7.88
CA LEU A 24 7.67 -20.74 8.71
C LEU A 24 6.80 -21.97 8.41
N THR A 25 7.45 -23.07 8.04
CA THR A 25 6.81 -24.37 7.79
C THR A 25 6.91 -25.27 9.03
N GLY A 26 5.87 -26.08 9.26
CA GLY A 26 5.83 -27.07 10.34
C GLY A 26 5.19 -26.56 11.64
N LYS A 27 5.24 -27.40 12.70
CA LYS A 27 4.73 -27.04 14.04
C LYS A 27 5.68 -26.05 14.72
N LEU A 28 5.24 -24.82 14.82
CA LEU A 28 6.04 -23.75 15.41
C LEU A 28 5.97 -23.77 16.94
N LYS A 29 7.12 -23.73 17.60
CA LYS A 29 7.22 -23.59 19.05
C LYS A 29 6.63 -22.23 19.51
N LYS A 30 6.20 -22.16 20.78
CA LYS A 30 5.67 -20.95 21.41
C LYS A 30 6.68 -19.78 21.37
N LYS A 31 7.95 -20.08 21.58
CA LYS A 31 9.08 -19.17 21.44
C LYS A 31 9.92 -19.58 20.24
N VAL A 32 10.21 -18.64 19.37
CA VAL A 32 11.07 -18.83 18.19
C VAL A 32 12.26 -17.91 18.34
N LYS A 33 13.45 -18.46 18.13
CA LYS A 33 14.67 -17.66 17.95
C LYS A 33 14.86 -17.41 16.46
N LEU A 34 15.10 -16.19 16.11
CA LEU A 34 15.46 -15.76 14.77
C LEU A 34 16.91 -15.30 14.80
N ASP A 35 17.75 -15.97 14.02
CA ASP A 35 19.12 -15.56 13.79
C ASP A 35 19.17 -14.87 12.42
N ILE A 36 19.46 -13.58 12.44
CA ILE A 36 19.57 -12.77 11.24
C ILE A 36 21.05 -12.51 11.01
N LYS A 37 21.57 -12.94 9.87
CA LYS A 37 22.94 -12.67 9.43
C LYS A 37 22.91 -11.98 8.09
N THR A 38 23.73 -10.95 7.93
CA THR A 38 23.92 -10.28 6.66
C THR A 38 25.35 -9.79 6.51
N ASN A 39 25.89 -9.89 5.31
CA ASN A 39 27.24 -9.42 4.98
C ASN A 39 27.25 -7.95 4.54
N TYR A 40 26.08 -7.36 4.37
CA TYR A 40 25.94 -5.97 3.98
C TYR A 40 24.83 -5.32 4.79
N LEU A 41 25.12 -4.15 5.33
CA LEU A 41 24.12 -3.24 5.88
C LEU A 41 24.23 -1.95 5.07
N TRP A 42 23.32 -1.74 4.11
CA TRP A 42 23.44 -0.78 3.02
C TRP A 42 24.73 -1.03 2.21
N ASP A 43 25.51 0.01 1.98
CA ASP A 43 26.77 -0.06 1.25
C ASP A 43 27.97 -0.50 2.13
N THR A 44 27.72 -0.79 3.41
CA THR A 44 28.77 -1.19 4.34
C THR A 44 28.88 -2.70 4.40
N LYS A 45 29.99 -3.22 3.91
CA LYS A 45 30.35 -4.63 4.03
C LYS A 45 30.76 -4.96 5.46
N GLY A 46 30.29 -6.08 6.02
CA GLY A 46 30.63 -6.55 7.35
C GLY A 46 29.86 -7.81 7.73
N ASP A 47 30.26 -8.46 8.81
CA ASP A 47 29.51 -9.59 9.38
C ASP A 47 28.55 -9.06 10.44
N TRP A 48 27.30 -8.91 10.05
CA TRP A 48 26.25 -8.41 10.94
C TRP A 48 25.41 -9.59 11.40
N SER A 49 25.32 -9.80 12.70
CA SER A 49 24.48 -10.83 13.29
C SER A 49 23.58 -10.25 14.36
N MET A 50 22.32 -10.71 14.37
CA MET A 50 21.31 -10.31 15.34
C MET A 50 20.52 -11.55 15.75
N GLN A 51 20.32 -11.72 17.05
CA GLN A 51 19.47 -12.77 17.60
C GLN A 51 18.20 -12.16 18.20
N LEU A 52 17.04 -12.61 17.76
CA LEU A 52 15.75 -12.16 18.26
C LEU A 52 14.98 -13.33 18.85
N ALA A 53 14.46 -13.16 20.06
CA ALA A 53 13.53 -14.11 20.66
C ALA A 53 12.10 -13.59 20.51
N VAL A 54 11.27 -14.30 19.75
CA VAL A 54 9.87 -13.94 19.48
C VAL A 54 8.95 -14.85 20.29
N ASP A 55 8.20 -14.27 21.24
CA ASP A 55 7.11 -14.99 21.93
C ASP A 55 5.80 -14.82 21.18
N ARG A 56 5.38 -15.87 20.51
CA ARG A 56 4.17 -15.90 19.70
C ARG A 56 2.87 -15.99 20.50
N SER A 57 2.95 -16.37 21.77
CA SER A 57 1.74 -16.62 22.57
C SER A 57 0.90 -15.36 22.78
N LYS A 58 1.54 -14.21 22.91
CA LYS A 58 0.86 -12.92 23.09
C LYS A 58 0.11 -12.46 21.83
N VAL A 59 0.67 -12.76 20.67
CA VAL A 59 0.08 -12.41 19.36
C VAL A 59 -0.97 -13.42 18.95
N ALA A 60 -0.70 -14.71 19.13
CA ALA A 60 -1.61 -15.79 18.76
C ALA A 60 -2.98 -15.66 19.46
N LYS A 61 -3.01 -15.30 20.75
CA LYS A 61 -4.24 -15.08 21.51
C LYS A 61 -5.14 -13.97 20.93
N LYS A 62 -4.55 -13.00 20.25
CA LYS A 62 -5.25 -11.85 19.65
C LYS A 62 -5.43 -12.01 18.13
N THR A 63 -4.97 -13.12 17.56
CA THR A 63 -5.07 -13.38 16.12
C THR A 63 -6.31 -14.23 15.85
N LYS A 64 -7.12 -13.76 14.94
CA LYS A 64 -8.30 -14.46 14.44
C LYS A 64 -8.09 -14.90 13.01
N VAL A 65 -8.32 -16.17 12.73
CA VAL A 65 -8.24 -16.75 11.38
C VAL A 65 -9.63 -17.20 10.96
N ILE A 66 -10.11 -16.67 9.87
CA ILE A 66 -11.39 -17.01 9.26
C ILE A 66 -11.11 -17.73 7.94
N ILE A 67 -11.52 -18.98 7.85
CA ILE A 67 -11.36 -19.81 6.65
C ILE A 67 -12.73 -19.94 5.98
N ARG A 68 -12.75 -19.79 4.68
CA ARG A 68 -13.94 -19.93 3.83
C ARG A 68 -13.77 -21.10 2.85
N SER A 69 -14.83 -21.47 2.17
CA SER A 69 -14.79 -22.54 1.17
C SER A 69 -13.94 -22.13 -0.04
N LYS A 70 -13.39 -23.11 -0.73
CA LYS A 70 -12.63 -22.88 -1.98
C LYS A 70 -13.46 -22.24 -3.11
N LYS A 71 -14.80 -22.28 -3.01
CA LYS A 71 -15.72 -21.64 -3.96
C LYS A 71 -15.96 -20.17 -3.65
N SER A 72 -15.52 -19.68 -2.50
CA SER A 72 -15.62 -18.27 -2.11
C SER A 72 -14.59 -17.42 -2.84
N ILE A 73 -14.88 -16.15 -3.09
CA ILE A 73 -13.89 -15.16 -3.61
C ILE A 73 -12.68 -15.10 -2.68
N VAL A 74 -12.94 -15.17 -1.37
CA VAL A 74 -11.92 -15.16 -0.33
C VAL A 74 -11.88 -16.50 0.37
N ASP A 75 -10.71 -17.11 0.46
CA ASP A 75 -10.53 -18.36 1.17
C ASP A 75 -10.06 -18.17 2.63
N ARG A 76 -9.38 -17.08 2.92
CA ARG A 76 -8.85 -16.82 4.26
C ARG A 76 -8.77 -15.33 4.57
N VAL A 77 -9.17 -14.97 5.79
CA VAL A 77 -8.90 -13.65 6.40
C VAL A 77 -8.19 -13.87 7.71
N ILE A 78 -7.14 -13.10 7.95
CA ILE A 78 -6.39 -13.09 9.21
C ILE A 78 -6.48 -11.68 9.77
N ILE A 79 -7.02 -11.56 10.98
CA ILE A 79 -7.04 -10.31 11.75
C ILE A 79 -6.05 -10.45 12.89
N SER A 80 -5.02 -9.62 12.91
CA SER A 80 -3.92 -9.73 13.86
C SER A 80 -3.43 -8.35 14.30
N PRO A 81 -2.90 -8.22 15.52
CA PRO A 81 -2.22 -7.00 15.95
C PRO A 81 -1.01 -6.62 15.08
N LEU A 82 -0.45 -7.58 14.34
CA LEU A 82 0.71 -7.37 13.45
C LEU A 82 0.31 -7.01 12.01
N GLY A 83 -0.97 -6.93 11.72
CA GLY A 83 -1.51 -6.63 10.40
C GLY A 83 -2.64 -7.56 10.01
N ASN A 84 -3.47 -7.10 9.09
CA ASN A 84 -4.61 -7.87 8.62
C ASN A 84 -4.33 -8.30 7.20
N THR A 85 -4.62 -9.57 6.88
CA THR A 85 -4.42 -10.10 5.54
C THR A 85 -5.67 -10.80 5.04
N LEU A 86 -5.88 -10.71 3.75
CA LEU A 86 -6.92 -11.41 3.03
C LEU A 86 -6.28 -12.18 1.88
N ARG A 87 -6.65 -13.44 1.70
CA ARG A 87 -6.22 -14.25 0.57
C ARG A 87 -7.40 -14.49 -0.37
N SER A 88 -7.24 -14.10 -1.64
CA SER A 88 -8.26 -14.26 -2.66
C SER A 88 -8.14 -15.61 -3.40
N ASN A 89 -9.28 -16.14 -3.82
CA ASN A 89 -9.37 -17.20 -4.81
C ASN A 89 -9.64 -16.63 -6.22
N ASP A 90 -10.09 -15.39 -6.30
CA ASP A 90 -10.31 -14.71 -7.58
C ASP A 90 -8.99 -14.21 -8.13
N LYS A 91 -8.64 -14.69 -9.31
CA LYS A 91 -7.42 -14.31 -10.03
C LYS A 91 -7.69 -13.33 -11.18
N LYS A 92 -8.96 -13.04 -11.43
CA LYS A 92 -9.38 -12.28 -12.61
C LYS A 92 -9.72 -10.84 -12.31
N HIS A 93 -10.07 -10.56 -11.05
CA HIS A 93 -10.60 -9.26 -10.66
C HIS A 93 -9.83 -8.70 -9.46
N ASP A 94 -9.53 -7.42 -9.51
CA ASP A 94 -9.14 -6.67 -8.34
C ASP A 94 -10.28 -6.67 -7.33
N LEU A 95 -9.93 -6.57 -6.06
CA LEU A 95 -10.90 -6.58 -4.98
C LEU A 95 -10.95 -5.23 -4.30
N VAL A 96 -12.11 -4.86 -3.84
CA VAL A 96 -12.32 -3.73 -2.94
C VAL A 96 -12.77 -4.27 -1.59
N ILE A 97 -12.21 -3.73 -0.52
CA ILE A 97 -12.54 -4.10 0.85
C ILE A 97 -13.32 -2.94 1.49
N ARG A 98 -14.51 -3.20 1.99
CA ARG A 98 -15.38 -2.22 2.64
C ARG A 98 -15.73 -2.70 4.06
N ASP A 99 -15.74 -1.81 5.03
CA ASP A 99 -16.13 -2.15 6.40
C ASP A 99 -17.66 -2.08 6.61
N ASN A 100 -18.11 -2.45 7.82
CA ASN A 100 -19.54 -2.44 8.22
C ASN A 100 -20.15 -1.03 8.29
N LYS A 101 -19.37 0.03 8.11
CA LYS A 101 -19.84 1.42 8.02
C LYS A 101 -19.81 1.93 6.57
N GLY A 102 -19.56 1.06 5.61
CA GLY A 102 -19.46 1.40 4.20
C GLY A 102 -18.17 2.12 3.80
N ARG A 103 -17.16 2.20 4.70
CA ARG A 103 -15.88 2.84 4.41
C ARG A 103 -14.99 1.87 3.67
N TYR A 104 -14.37 2.33 2.60
CA TYR A 104 -13.42 1.56 1.83
C TYR A 104 -12.07 1.54 2.54
N LEU A 105 -11.49 0.35 2.66
CA LEU A 105 -10.24 0.13 3.39
C LEU A 105 -9.08 0.09 2.42
N TYR A 106 -8.03 0.84 2.73
CA TYR A 106 -6.78 0.75 1.98
C TYR A 106 -6.16 -0.63 2.13
N TYR A 107 -5.64 -1.15 1.03
CA TYR A 107 -4.87 -2.40 1.02
C TYR A 107 -3.65 -2.27 0.10
N GLU A 108 -2.67 -3.10 0.37
CA GLU A 108 -1.53 -3.35 -0.48
C GLU A 108 -1.63 -4.78 -1.01
N GLU A 109 -1.57 -4.92 -2.32
CA GLU A 109 -1.56 -6.22 -2.97
C GLU A 109 -0.16 -6.82 -2.92
N LYS A 110 -0.08 -8.12 -2.58
CA LYS A 110 1.15 -8.90 -2.64
C LYS A 110 0.88 -10.15 -3.45
N THR A 111 1.39 -10.15 -4.66
CA THR A 111 1.32 -11.32 -5.54
C THR A 111 2.29 -12.38 -5.02
N ASN A 112 1.79 -13.55 -4.68
CA ASN A 112 2.63 -14.68 -4.36
C ASN A 112 2.89 -15.46 -5.65
N SER A 113 4.05 -15.25 -6.26
CA SER A 113 4.43 -15.79 -7.57
C SER A 113 4.37 -17.32 -7.67
N GLU A 114 4.48 -18.03 -6.56
CA GLU A 114 4.55 -19.49 -6.58
C GLU A 114 3.19 -20.22 -6.53
N LYS A 115 2.13 -19.60 -6.01
CA LYS A 115 0.84 -20.28 -5.82
C LYS A 115 -0.40 -19.53 -6.28
N SER A 116 -0.24 -18.52 -7.09
CA SER A 116 -1.36 -17.92 -7.86
C SER A 116 -2.57 -17.39 -7.06
N LYS A 117 -2.41 -17.02 -5.78
CA LYS A 117 -3.44 -16.39 -4.96
C LYS A 117 -2.94 -15.05 -4.46
N ASP A 118 -3.65 -14.00 -4.79
CA ASP A 118 -3.32 -12.67 -4.35
C ASP A 118 -3.52 -12.54 -2.84
N ILE A 119 -2.56 -11.91 -2.18
CA ILE A 119 -2.65 -11.64 -0.76
C ILE A 119 -2.74 -10.13 -0.62
N TYR A 120 -3.85 -9.68 -0.06
CA TYR A 120 -4.11 -8.28 0.23
C TYR A 120 -3.80 -8.03 1.70
N GLN A 121 -2.89 -7.10 1.97
CA GLN A 121 -2.67 -6.59 3.31
C GLN A 121 -3.45 -5.30 3.47
N PHE A 122 -4.35 -5.21 4.45
CA PHE A 122 -5.25 -4.08 4.59
C PHE A 122 -5.24 -3.47 6.00
N PHE A 123 -5.60 -2.19 6.07
CA PHE A 123 -5.80 -1.48 7.32
C PHE A 123 -7.24 -1.56 7.76
N LYS A 124 -7.42 -1.99 8.99
CA LYS A 124 -8.73 -2.10 9.62
C LYS A 124 -8.94 -0.89 10.52
N HIS A 125 -10.04 -0.17 10.34
CA HIS A 125 -10.44 0.86 11.29
C HIS A 125 -10.83 0.26 12.65
N THR A 126 -10.64 1.03 13.71
CA THR A 126 -11.17 0.72 15.03
C THR A 126 -12.68 0.48 14.93
N HIS A 127 -13.21 -0.53 15.60
CA HIS A 127 -14.62 -0.94 15.56
C HIS A 127 -15.12 -1.56 14.24
N THR A 128 -14.24 -1.95 13.31
CA THR A 128 -14.65 -2.78 12.17
C THR A 128 -15.11 -4.15 12.67
N ARG A 129 -16.36 -4.53 12.37
CA ARG A 129 -16.98 -5.79 12.82
C ARG A 129 -17.19 -6.78 11.68
N SER A 130 -17.34 -6.30 10.48
CA SER A 130 -17.43 -7.11 9.28
C SER A 130 -16.72 -6.43 8.10
N LEU A 131 -16.38 -7.25 7.12
CA LEU A 131 -15.79 -6.82 5.85
C LEU A 131 -16.75 -7.23 4.73
N GLU A 132 -16.90 -6.37 3.75
CA GLU A 132 -17.50 -6.70 2.47
C GLU A 132 -16.39 -6.69 1.42
N ILE A 133 -16.23 -7.79 0.72
CA ILE A 133 -15.24 -7.97 -0.33
C ILE A 133 -15.97 -7.94 -1.66
N ILE A 134 -15.60 -7.01 -2.53
CA ILE A 134 -16.35 -6.71 -3.75
C ILE A 134 -15.39 -6.77 -4.94
N PRO A 135 -15.62 -7.66 -5.93
CA PRO A 135 -14.81 -7.69 -7.13
C PRO A 135 -15.00 -6.41 -7.97
N VAL A 136 -13.91 -5.92 -8.55
CA VAL A 136 -13.91 -4.81 -9.49
C VAL A 136 -14.13 -5.36 -10.89
N LYS A 137 -15.21 -4.98 -11.57
CA LYS A 137 -15.49 -5.39 -12.95
C LYS A 137 -14.61 -4.70 -13.97
N LYS A 138 -14.39 -3.41 -13.77
CA LYS A 138 -13.69 -2.54 -14.70
C LYS A 138 -13.18 -1.29 -14.01
N GLN A 139 -11.96 -0.93 -14.34
CA GLN A 139 -11.43 0.41 -14.05
C GLN A 139 -11.23 1.17 -15.37
N SER A 140 -11.43 2.47 -15.34
CA SER A 140 -11.23 3.34 -16.49
C SER A 140 -10.92 4.75 -16.06
N VAL A 141 -10.18 5.46 -16.90
CA VAL A 141 -9.96 6.90 -16.73
C VAL A 141 -11.26 7.65 -17.07
N VAL A 142 -11.58 8.64 -16.26
CA VAL A 142 -12.77 9.48 -16.49
C VAL A 142 -12.50 10.50 -17.60
N THR A 143 -13.35 10.49 -18.64
CA THR A 143 -13.30 11.47 -19.74
C THR A 143 -14.57 12.33 -19.76
N LYS A 144 -14.43 13.60 -20.13
CA LYS A 144 -15.53 14.50 -20.39
C LYS A 144 -15.24 15.24 -21.70
N ASN A 145 -16.17 15.18 -22.66
CA ASN A 145 -16.01 15.75 -24.00
C ASN A 145 -14.69 15.34 -24.68
N GLY A 146 -14.34 14.04 -24.61
CA GLY A 146 -13.11 13.48 -25.16
C GLY A 146 -11.82 13.83 -24.39
N LYS A 147 -11.90 14.66 -23.36
CA LYS A 147 -10.72 15.08 -22.55
C LYS A 147 -10.66 14.32 -21.24
N VAL A 148 -9.47 13.79 -20.91
CA VAL A 148 -9.21 13.14 -19.64
C VAL A 148 -9.38 14.13 -18.49
N GLN A 149 -10.11 13.71 -17.46
CA GLN A 149 -10.33 14.51 -16.26
C GLN A 149 -9.17 14.28 -15.27
N LYS A 150 -8.71 15.37 -14.66
CA LYS A 150 -7.62 15.36 -13.68
C LYS A 150 -8.13 15.77 -12.31
N ALA A 151 -7.56 15.17 -11.26
CA ALA A 151 -7.67 15.63 -9.90
C ALA A 151 -6.36 16.32 -9.53
N VAL A 152 -6.44 17.58 -9.13
CA VAL A 152 -5.26 18.39 -8.79
C VAL A 152 -5.09 18.38 -7.29
N LEU A 153 -3.89 18.00 -6.85
CA LEU A 153 -3.47 18.05 -5.46
C LEU A 153 -2.45 19.17 -5.27
N ASN A 154 -2.74 20.14 -4.43
CA ASN A 154 -1.72 21.07 -3.96
C ASN A 154 -0.86 20.38 -2.91
N LEU A 155 0.47 20.55 -3.00
CA LEU A 155 1.43 19.95 -2.07
C LEU A 155 1.50 20.74 -0.76
N LYS A 156 0.36 20.82 -0.07
CA LYS A 156 0.20 21.46 1.23
C LYS A 156 -0.33 20.46 2.26
N LYS A 157 0.16 20.55 3.49
CA LYS A 157 -0.34 19.74 4.59
C LYS A 157 -1.86 19.91 4.76
N ASN A 158 -2.55 18.81 5.04
CA ASN A 158 -4.00 18.72 5.18
C ASN A 158 -4.83 18.91 3.90
N GLU A 159 -4.22 19.11 2.76
CA GLU A 159 -4.93 19.14 1.48
C GLU A 159 -5.53 17.76 1.19
N ILE A 160 -6.72 17.75 0.59
CA ILE A 160 -7.44 16.53 0.24
C ILE A 160 -7.62 16.47 -1.28
N VAL A 161 -7.32 15.33 -1.86
CA VAL A 161 -7.59 15.02 -3.26
C VAL A 161 -8.56 13.85 -3.37
N LYS A 162 -9.52 13.96 -4.26
CA LYS A 162 -10.44 12.89 -4.65
C LYS A 162 -10.05 12.38 -6.03
N VAL A 163 -9.39 11.22 -6.07
CA VAL A 163 -8.84 10.63 -7.30
C VAL A 163 -9.90 9.80 -8.03
N SER A 164 -10.81 9.18 -7.27
CA SER A 164 -11.96 8.43 -7.78
C SER A 164 -13.19 8.72 -6.93
N ASP A 165 -14.31 8.04 -7.19
CA ASP A 165 -15.52 8.19 -6.37
C ASP A 165 -15.29 7.74 -4.92
N HIS A 166 -14.43 6.75 -4.71
CA HIS A 166 -14.12 6.16 -3.40
C HIS A 166 -12.63 6.12 -3.08
N THR A 167 -11.82 6.99 -3.70
CA THR A 167 -10.43 7.16 -3.30
C THR A 167 -10.16 8.61 -2.94
N LYS A 168 -9.98 8.85 -1.63
CA LYS A 168 -9.67 10.16 -1.04
C LYS A 168 -8.39 10.07 -0.25
N LEU A 169 -7.45 10.95 -0.59
CA LEU A 169 -6.15 11.04 0.06
C LEU A 169 -6.02 12.40 0.73
N LYS A 170 -5.56 12.41 1.98
CA LYS A 170 -5.24 13.63 2.72
C LYS A 170 -3.72 13.72 2.89
N VAL A 171 -3.12 14.83 2.49
CA VAL A 171 -1.69 15.07 2.70
C VAL A 171 -1.40 15.19 4.19
N ALA A 172 -0.60 14.27 4.71
CA ALA A 172 -0.11 14.28 6.09
C ALA A 172 1.18 15.07 6.20
N ASP A 173 2.09 14.90 5.22
CA ASP A 173 3.38 15.59 5.16
C ASP A 173 3.91 15.63 3.73
N VAL A 174 4.80 16.60 3.44
CA VAL A 174 5.50 16.72 2.15
C VAL A 174 6.95 17.03 2.40
N LYS A 175 7.85 16.19 1.91
CA LYS A 175 9.30 16.41 1.98
C LYS A 175 9.85 16.67 0.59
N LYS A 176 10.33 17.87 0.37
CA LYS A 176 10.90 18.32 -0.91
C LYS A 176 12.41 18.44 -0.78
N GLN A 177 13.12 17.72 -1.62
CA GLN A 177 14.57 17.83 -1.78
C GLN A 177 14.88 18.06 -3.25
N LYS A 178 16.10 18.46 -3.58
CA LYS A 178 16.48 18.73 -4.97
C LYS A 178 16.21 17.53 -5.89
N HIS A 179 16.50 16.31 -5.44
CA HIS A 179 16.40 15.08 -6.24
C HIS A 179 15.36 14.09 -5.75
N ASN A 180 14.56 14.46 -4.74
CA ASN A 180 13.57 13.58 -4.15
C ASN A 180 12.37 14.38 -3.66
N LEU A 181 11.17 13.87 -3.93
CA LEU A 181 9.91 14.37 -3.38
C LEU A 181 9.16 13.21 -2.75
N ARG A 182 8.90 13.29 -1.45
CA ARG A 182 8.05 12.33 -0.73
C ARG A 182 6.78 13.00 -0.27
N ILE A 183 5.66 12.34 -0.54
CA ILE A 183 4.35 12.79 -0.10
C ILE A 183 3.74 11.68 0.72
N TYR A 184 3.41 12.00 1.96
CA TYR A 184 2.79 11.10 2.91
C TYR A 184 1.30 11.36 2.92
N PHE A 185 0.51 10.33 2.67
CA PHE A 185 -0.94 10.41 2.66
C PHE A 185 -1.57 9.60 3.77
N LYS A 186 -2.55 10.20 4.44
CA LYS A 186 -3.56 9.43 5.14
C LYS A 186 -4.64 9.06 4.13
N VAL A 187 -4.86 7.77 3.95
CA VAL A 187 -5.93 7.27 3.07
C VAL A 187 -7.24 7.36 3.84
N LEU A 188 -8.16 8.19 3.36
CA LEU A 188 -9.48 8.37 3.99
C LEU A 188 -10.49 7.39 3.46
N ASP A 189 -10.40 7.06 2.17
CA ASP A 189 -11.28 6.16 1.44
C ASP A 189 -10.51 5.57 0.25
N TYR A 190 -10.77 4.30 -0.15
CA TYR A 190 -9.97 3.65 -1.17
C TYR A 190 -10.72 2.53 -1.92
N ASP A 191 -11.01 2.73 -3.18
CA ASP A 191 -11.73 1.78 -4.05
C ASP A 191 -10.83 0.93 -4.96
N GLY A 192 -9.57 0.79 -4.61
CA GLY A 192 -8.61 0.03 -5.41
C GLY A 192 -8.04 0.81 -6.61
N ALA A 193 -8.31 2.10 -6.73
CA ALA A 193 -7.74 2.92 -7.79
C ALA A 193 -6.21 2.88 -7.75
N ILE A 194 -5.58 2.47 -8.84
CA ILE A 194 -4.13 2.37 -8.95
C ILE A 194 -3.55 3.77 -9.11
N LEU A 195 -2.99 4.31 -8.03
CA LEU A 195 -2.53 5.69 -8.00
C LEU A 195 -1.38 5.96 -8.97
N THR A 196 -0.51 4.98 -9.17
CA THR A 196 0.63 5.09 -10.10
C THR A 196 0.21 5.09 -11.56
N ASP A 197 -0.80 4.33 -11.95
CA ASP A 197 -1.34 4.33 -13.31
C ASP A 197 -2.09 5.64 -13.64
N GLY A 198 -2.49 6.37 -12.60
CA GLY A 198 -3.09 7.70 -12.73
C GLY A 198 -2.07 8.83 -12.92
N LEU A 199 -0.77 8.52 -12.98
CA LEU A 199 0.29 9.52 -13.08
C LEU A 199 0.92 9.47 -14.46
N GLU A 200 0.44 10.28 -15.40
CA GLU A 200 1.13 10.47 -16.68
C GLU A 200 2.43 11.29 -16.52
N GLY A 201 3.44 11.02 -17.33
CA GLY A 201 4.82 11.50 -17.22
C GLY A 201 5.10 13.01 -17.05
N ARG A 202 4.06 13.86 -16.91
CA ARG A 202 4.20 15.31 -16.68
C ARG A 202 3.29 15.83 -15.57
N PHE A 203 3.10 15.05 -14.54
CA PHE A 203 2.09 15.28 -13.50
C PHE A 203 2.56 16.16 -12.33
N ILE A 204 3.88 16.31 -12.08
CA ILE A 204 4.39 17.23 -11.07
C ILE A 204 4.64 18.57 -11.71
N VAL A 205 4.02 19.62 -11.18
CA VAL A 205 4.11 20.97 -11.73
C VAL A 205 4.54 21.99 -10.67
N ASP A 206 5.18 23.05 -11.14
CA ASP A 206 5.53 24.21 -10.32
C ASP A 206 4.31 25.14 -10.06
N ASN A 207 4.53 26.25 -9.36
CA ASN A 207 3.51 27.26 -9.09
C ASN A 207 2.91 27.89 -10.36
N LYS A 208 3.65 27.89 -11.47
CA LYS A 208 3.22 28.44 -12.77
C LYS A 208 2.56 27.37 -13.65
N GLY A 209 2.39 26.14 -13.15
CA GLY A 209 1.80 25.02 -13.89
C GLY A 209 2.76 24.37 -14.91
N ARG A 210 4.04 24.68 -14.88
CA ARG A 210 5.05 24.09 -15.77
C ARG A 210 5.46 22.73 -15.21
N SER A 211 5.51 21.71 -16.07
CA SER A 211 5.99 20.38 -15.67
C SER A 211 7.44 20.43 -15.21
N LEU A 212 7.71 19.80 -14.07
CA LEU A 212 9.05 19.60 -13.56
C LEU A 212 9.72 18.35 -14.13
N ILE A 213 8.93 17.39 -14.58
CA ILE A 213 9.42 16.13 -15.14
C ILE A 213 9.46 16.28 -16.65
N LYS A 214 10.63 16.20 -17.22
CA LYS A 214 10.82 16.29 -18.68
C LYS A 214 10.77 14.91 -19.31
N ASP A 215 11.54 13.95 -18.83
CA ASP A 215 11.59 12.57 -19.32
C ASP A 215 12.04 11.65 -18.18
N GLY A 216 11.29 10.58 -17.94
CA GLY A 216 11.64 9.47 -17.08
C GLY A 216 12.01 9.84 -15.63
N GLY A 217 11.15 9.51 -14.70
CA GLY A 217 11.42 9.49 -13.27
C GLY A 217 10.99 8.15 -12.71
N SER A 218 11.55 7.71 -11.61
CA SER A 218 11.04 6.57 -10.86
C SER A 218 10.03 7.05 -9.83
N ILE A 219 8.93 6.30 -9.75
CA ILE A 219 7.89 6.51 -8.75
C ILE A 219 7.80 5.23 -7.95
N ASP A 220 8.02 5.35 -6.65
CA ASP A 220 7.74 4.27 -5.73
C ASP A 220 6.54 4.58 -4.87
N THR A 221 5.75 3.55 -4.64
CA THR A 221 4.68 3.57 -3.64
C THR A 221 5.01 2.57 -2.56
N TRP A 222 4.94 3.02 -1.33
CA TRP A 222 5.12 2.13 -0.20
C TRP A 222 4.25 2.59 0.98
N THR A 223 4.09 1.71 1.95
CA THR A 223 3.21 1.95 3.08
C THR A 223 3.99 2.06 4.38
N ASP A 224 3.83 3.17 5.09
CA ASP A 224 4.27 3.29 6.48
C ASP A 224 3.20 2.66 7.39
N TYR A 225 3.40 1.40 7.74
CA TYR A 225 2.44 0.64 8.55
C TYR A 225 2.27 1.15 9.97
N GLU A 226 3.28 1.81 10.55
CA GLU A 226 3.17 2.37 11.90
C GLU A 226 2.25 3.58 11.94
N LYS A 227 2.28 4.37 10.88
CA LYS A 227 1.48 5.58 10.76
C LYS A 227 0.22 5.39 9.93
N GLU A 228 0.05 4.17 9.35
CA GLU A 228 -1.02 3.87 8.39
C GLU A 228 -1.08 4.91 7.26
N GLN A 229 0.09 5.22 6.69
CA GLN A 229 0.24 6.20 5.61
C GLN A 229 0.72 5.54 4.33
N LEU A 230 0.11 5.92 3.23
CA LEU A 230 0.64 5.67 1.89
C LEU A 230 1.70 6.72 1.58
N VAL A 231 2.83 6.31 1.02
CA VAL A 231 3.89 7.22 0.61
C VAL A 231 4.07 7.12 -0.89
N LEU A 232 3.99 8.25 -1.57
CA LEU A 232 4.47 8.41 -2.94
C LEU A 232 5.85 9.03 -2.88
N GLU A 233 6.83 8.34 -3.42
CA GLU A 233 8.20 8.78 -3.52
C GLU A 233 8.59 8.95 -4.99
N PHE A 234 9.00 10.16 -5.32
CA PHE A 234 9.53 10.51 -6.62
C PHE A 234 11.01 10.76 -6.46
N TYR A 235 11.82 9.99 -7.13
CA TYR A 235 13.25 10.23 -7.15
C TYR A 235 13.74 10.31 -8.58
N ASN A 236 14.74 11.14 -8.73
CA ASN A 236 15.30 11.42 -10.01
C ASN A 236 16.58 10.63 -10.19
N ALA A 237 16.54 9.64 -11.07
CA ALA A 237 17.74 9.03 -11.61
C ALA A 237 18.41 9.94 -12.66
N PHE A 238 17.76 11.05 -13.09
CA PHE A 238 18.20 11.89 -14.19
C PHE A 238 18.59 13.29 -13.73
N LYS A 239 19.63 13.84 -14.34
CA LYS A 239 20.13 15.20 -14.06
C LYS A 239 19.07 16.25 -14.49
N GLY A 240 18.71 17.16 -13.59
CA GLY A 240 18.03 18.40 -13.96
C GLY A 240 16.66 18.69 -13.36
N VAL A 241 16.08 17.78 -12.56
CA VAL A 241 14.82 18.05 -11.86
C VAL A 241 15.11 18.62 -10.47
N ASP A 242 14.44 19.70 -10.12
CA ASP A 242 14.49 20.30 -8.80
C ASP A 242 13.11 20.24 -8.15
N TYR A 243 12.88 19.20 -7.34
CA TYR A 243 11.61 18.99 -6.66
C TYR A 243 11.30 20.00 -5.55
N THR A 244 12.25 20.85 -5.15
CA THR A 244 11.95 21.94 -4.21
C THR A 244 10.90 22.90 -4.78
N LYS A 245 10.82 23.01 -6.12
CA LYS A 245 9.85 23.81 -6.86
C LYS A 245 8.48 23.15 -7.04
N ALA A 246 8.32 21.88 -6.68
CA ALA A 246 7.06 21.18 -6.83
C ALA A 246 5.95 21.85 -6.02
N ALA A 247 4.84 22.15 -6.66
CA ALA A 247 3.68 22.81 -6.05
C ALA A 247 2.42 21.96 -6.09
N LYS A 248 2.23 21.21 -7.18
CA LYS A 248 1.01 20.41 -7.41
C LYS A 248 1.34 19.08 -8.05
N ILE A 249 0.45 18.11 -7.83
CA ILE A 249 0.39 16.84 -8.56
C ILE A 249 -0.96 16.72 -9.27
N ASN A 250 -0.93 16.27 -10.51
CA ASN A 250 -2.11 15.96 -11.29
C ASN A 250 -2.29 14.44 -11.36
N PHE A 251 -3.38 13.94 -10.78
CA PHE A 251 -3.80 12.56 -10.94
C PHE A 251 -4.84 12.47 -12.06
N LEU A 252 -4.83 11.41 -12.83
CA LEU A 252 -5.97 11.08 -13.70
C LEU A 252 -7.13 10.64 -12.82
N LYS A 253 -8.31 11.21 -13.03
CA LYS A 253 -9.51 10.71 -12.35
C LYS A 253 -9.85 9.33 -12.86
N GLN A 254 -10.10 8.42 -11.94
CA GLN A 254 -10.47 7.04 -12.23
C GLN A 254 -11.90 6.76 -11.80
N LYS A 255 -12.50 5.78 -12.45
CA LYS A 255 -13.82 5.23 -12.10
C LYS A 255 -13.72 3.72 -12.03
N ALA A 256 -14.07 3.16 -10.88
CA ALA A 256 -14.21 1.71 -10.70
C ALA A 256 -15.69 1.32 -10.80
N VAL A 257 -15.98 0.24 -11.50
CA VAL A 257 -17.30 -0.39 -11.55
C VAL A 257 -17.26 -1.66 -10.72
N LEU A 258 -17.95 -1.66 -9.61
CA LEU A 258 -17.96 -2.76 -8.64
C LEU A 258 -19.01 -3.81 -8.99
N ASN A 259 -18.71 -5.07 -8.72
CA ASN A 259 -19.63 -6.18 -8.85
C ASN A 259 -20.37 -6.45 -7.53
N GLU A 260 -21.28 -5.58 -7.17
CA GLU A 260 -22.06 -5.68 -5.92
C GLU A 260 -22.86 -6.99 -5.83
N LYS A 261 -23.22 -7.62 -6.96
CA LYS A 261 -23.94 -8.92 -6.97
C LYS A 261 -23.07 -10.08 -6.48
N GLN A 262 -21.75 -9.97 -6.62
CA GLN A 262 -20.79 -10.98 -6.16
C GLN A 262 -20.13 -10.61 -4.83
N LYS A 263 -20.65 -9.60 -4.16
CA LYS A 263 -20.15 -9.19 -2.85
C LYS A 263 -20.20 -10.32 -1.84
N GLN A 264 -19.11 -10.48 -1.09
CA GLN A 264 -19.03 -11.40 0.04
C GLN A 264 -18.91 -10.65 1.36
N LYS A 265 -19.78 -10.97 2.31
CA LYS A 265 -19.67 -10.46 3.68
C LYS A 265 -18.94 -11.45 4.58
N ILE A 266 -18.01 -10.93 5.39
CA ILE A 266 -17.20 -11.70 6.34
C ILE A 266 -17.28 -11.04 7.70
N GLU A 267 -17.84 -11.75 8.68
CA GLU A 267 -17.85 -11.29 10.06
C GLU A 267 -16.47 -11.51 10.70
N ILE A 268 -15.95 -10.46 11.37
CA ILE A 268 -14.62 -10.44 12.00
C ILE A 268 -14.67 -10.15 13.50
N LYS A 269 -15.86 -10.40 14.11
CA LYS A 269 -16.05 -10.26 15.57
C LYS A 269 -15.20 -11.20 16.38
#